data_6d255608647e7de88811b2bdba457545
#
_entry.id   6d255608647e7de88811b2bdba457545
#
_cell.length_a   1.000
_cell.length_b   1.000
_cell.length_c   1.000
_cell.angle_alpha   90.00
_cell.angle_beta   90.00
_cell.angle_gamma   90.00
#
_symmetry.space_group_name_H-M   'P 1'
#
loop_
_entity.id
_entity.type
_entity.pdbx_description
1 polymer ?
#
loop_
_entity_poly.entity_id
_entity_poly.type
_entity_poly.pdbx_seq_one_letter_code
_entity_poly.pdbx_strand_id
1 'polypeptide(L)'
;MDKIDTIHSGFGRLAPGDQPGKLQQDDKPRSAGIASSALGCLRRVAVFSILFCAICATLLAGATESLAARGVRAAILVNMDTGKVLFEKNADMSIPPASLTKVMSMFLTMDAVSAKRLSLDEKIRITTAASTVGGSSMHLRNGERVAVRQLLTGAAVASGNDAITALALRVAGNERQFVRAMNQKAKGLGLSRTEFKNPTGLPAAGQRSTPRDIASLTRAYLRVHPGAQKFHSTRVFTHRNRQMANTNALLGSVRGVNGLKTGWTVASGYNLIVTAQRGNTRILAVVMGGTSRNARDAMATRLIEAGFDGGGDPKKIRRAMGYRR
;
A
#
# COMPACT_ATOMS: atom_id res chain seq x y z
N MET A 1 -4.96 -17.15 -58.85
CA MET A 1 -5.71 -18.35 -59.10
C MET A 1 -6.90 -18.26 -58.16
N ASP A 2 -7.95 -17.73 -58.69
CA ASP A 2 -9.16 -18.34 -59.23
C ASP A 2 -10.16 -18.62 -58.12
N LYS A 3 -11.27 -18.11 -58.10
CA LYS A 3 -12.44 -17.63 -58.90
C LYS A 3 -13.64 -17.77 -57.96
N ILE A 4 -14.48 -16.73 -57.78
CA ILE A 4 -15.70 -16.38 -58.54
C ILE A 4 -16.75 -17.53 -58.46
N ASP A 5 -17.97 -17.26 -58.00
CA ASP A 5 -19.20 -16.82 -58.66
C ASP A 5 -20.38 -16.86 -57.63
N THR A 6 -21.13 -15.86 -57.37
CA THR A 6 -22.25 -15.20 -58.09
C THR A 6 -23.34 -16.14 -58.64
N ILE A 7 -24.62 -15.86 -58.39
CA ILE A 7 -25.79 -15.71 -59.30
C ILE A 7 -27.10 -15.72 -58.46
N HIS A 8 -27.84 -14.63 -58.46
CA HIS A 8 -29.10 -14.28 -59.15
C HIS A 8 -30.34 -15.09 -58.77
N SER A 9 -31.47 -14.59 -58.55
CA SER A 9 -32.39 -13.58 -59.01
C SER A 9 -33.81 -14.12 -58.92
N GLY A 10 -34.82 -13.34 -58.81
CA GLY A 10 -36.18 -13.80 -59.08
C GLY A 10 -37.30 -12.82 -58.67
N PHE A 11 -37.65 -11.97 -59.55
CA PHE A 11 -38.80 -11.07 -59.60
C PHE A 11 -40.15 -11.78 -59.51
N GLY A 12 -41.17 -11.13 -58.96
CA GLY A 12 -42.56 -11.43 -59.19
C GLY A 12 -43.53 -10.39 -58.68
N ARG A 13 -43.90 -9.45 -59.54
CA ARG A 13 -45.05 -8.53 -59.38
C ARG A 13 -46.35 -9.20 -59.66
N LEU A 14 -47.47 -8.71 -59.05
CA LEU A 14 -48.62 -8.09 -59.75
C LEU A 14 -49.77 -7.82 -58.74
N ALA A 15 -50.36 -6.66 -58.86
CA ALA A 15 -51.65 -6.17 -58.32
C ALA A 15 -52.80 -6.46 -59.30
N PRO A 16 -54.04 -5.89 -59.26
CA PRO A 16 -54.78 -5.09 -58.30
C PRO A 16 -56.31 -5.40 -58.27
N GLY A 17 -57.11 -4.60 -57.55
CA GLY A 17 -58.56 -4.45 -57.68
C GLY A 17 -59.37 -4.93 -56.45
N ASP A 18 -60.36 -4.32 -55.83
CA ASP A 18 -61.32 -3.28 -56.22
C ASP A 18 -61.97 -2.75 -54.94
N GLN A 19 -62.44 -1.52 -54.97
CA GLN A 19 -63.34 -0.86 -53.99
C GLN A 19 -64.79 -1.16 -54.38
N PRO A 20 -65.86 -0.67 -53.67
CA PRO A 20 -66.04 0.09 -52.41
C PRO A 20 -67.24 -0.39 -51.58
N GLY A 21 -67.39 0.16 -50.36
CA GLY A 21 -68.61 0.07 -49.55
C GLY A 21 -68.60 0.99 -48.33
N LYS A 22 -69.29 2.11 -48.43
CA LYS A 22 -69.62 3.04 -47.34
C LYS A 22 -70.61 2.38 -46.37
N LEU A 23 -70.50 2.70 -45.06
CA LEU A 23 -71.61 3.14 -44.17
C LEU A 23 -71.09 3.39 -42.73
N GLN A 24 -71.20 4.66 -42.36
CA GLN A 24 -71.89 5.23 -41.19
C GLN A 24 -71.43 4.89 -39.76
N GLN A 25 -70.80 5.85 -39.13
CA GLN A 25 -71.15 6.58 -37.88
C GLN A 25 -71.44 5.81 -36.59
N ASP A 26 -70.75 6.40 -35.59
CA ASP A 26 -71.01 6.46 -34.15
C ASP A 26 -70.38 5.38 -33.27
N ASP A 27 -69.29 5.75 -32.59
CA ASP A 27 -69.33 5.91 -31.15
C ASP A 27 -67.91 6.28 -30.60
N LYS A 28 -67.88 7.31 -29.76
CA LYS A 28 -66.69 7.70 -28.99
C LYS A 28 -66.47 6.70 -27.89
N PRO A 29 -65.26 6.15 -27.73
CA PRO A 29 -64.88 5.59 -26.43
C PRO A 29 -64.01 6.58 -25.64
N ARG A 30 -64.42 6.80 -24.41
CA ARG A 30 -63.65 7.43 -23.32
C ARG A 30 -62.35 6.61 -23.08
N SER A 31 -61.21 7.10 -23.49
CA SER A 31 -59.93 6.48 -23.18
C SER A 31 -58.90 7.48 -22.62
N ALA A 32 -59.29 8.28 -21.60
CA ALA A 32 -58.40 9.23 -20.95
C ALA A 32 -57.97 8.83 -19.51
N GLY A 33 -58.30 7.62 -19.04
CA GLY A 33 -58.06 7.23 -17.65
C GLY A 33 -56.94 6.19 -17.40
N ILE A 34 -56.48 5.49 -18.42
CA ILE A 34 -55.58 4.33 -18.20
C ILE A 34 -54.09 4.71 -18.40
N ALA A 35 -53.77 5.73 -19.19
CA ALA A 35 -52.36 6.11 -19.43
C ALA A 35 -51.69 6.80 -18.22
N SER A 36 -52.46 7.46 -17.34
CA SER A 36 -51.87 8.13 -16.16
C SER A 36 -51.47 7.18 -15.03
N SER A 37 -52.20 6.08 -14.85
CA SER A 37 -51.88 5.09 -13.81
C SER A 37 -50.69 4.20 -14.14
N ALA A 38 -50.46 3.89 -15.41
CA ALA A 38 -49.33 3.07 -15.86
C ALA A 38 -47.99 3.84 -15.73
N LEU A 39 -47.98 5.14 -16.04
CA LEU A 39 -46.79 5.99 -15.90
C LEU A 39 -46.39 6.21 -14.44
N GLY A 40 -47.35 6.29 -13.52
CA GLY A 40 -47.12 6.38 -12.08
C GLY A 40 -46.54 5.09 -11.48
N CYS A 41 -46.99 3.94 -11.99
CA CYS A 41 -46.53 2.65 -11.53
C CYS A 41 -45.08 2.37 -12.02
N LEU A 42 -44.75 2.69 -13.29
CA LEU A 42 -43.39 2.57 -13.83
C LEU A 42 -42.37 3.48 -13.11
N ARG A 43 -42.79 4.74 -12.77
CA ARG A 43 -41.91 5.64 -12.01
C ARG A 43 -41.65 5.13 -10.59
N ARG A 44 -42.65 4.56 -9.92
CA ARG A 44 -42.45 3.97 -8.57
C ARG A 44 -41.55 2.74 -8.61
N VAL A 45 -41.72 1.84 -9.59
CA VAL A 45 -40.85 0.69 -9.74
C VAL A 45 -39.41 1.10 -10.06
N ALA A 46 -39.16 2.08 -10.94
CA ALA A 46 -37.84 2.58 -11.23
C ALA A 46 -37.15 3.20 -10.00
N VAL A 47 -37.88 4.02 -9.19
CA VAL A 47 -37.33 4.60 -7.97
C VAL A 47 -36.98 3.52 -6.94
N PHE A 48 -37.84 2.50 -6.76
CA PHE A 48 -37.56 1.38 -5.85
C PHE A 48 -36.36 0.55 -6.32
N SER A 49 -36.22 0.32 -7.62
CA SER A 49 -35.06 -0.40 -8.18
C SER A 49 -33.76 0.36 -7.99
N ILE A 50 -33.76 1.69 -8.19
CA ILE A 50 -32.57 2.53 -7.98
C ILE A 50 -32.20 2.55 -6.48
N LEU A 51 -33.18 2.68 -5.60
CA LEU A 51 -32.96 2.67 -4.15
C LEU A 51 -32.43 1.32 -3.67
N PHE A 52 -32.98 0.23 -4.19
CA PHE A 52 -32.53 -1.13 -3.88
C PHE A 52 -31.10 -1.40 -4.38
N CYS A 53 -30.78 -0.98 -5.62
CA CYS A 53 -29.41 -1.05 -6.14
C CYS A 53 -28.41 -0.22 -5.32
N ALA A 54 -28.80 0.98 -4.88
CA ALA A 54 -27.97 1.82 -4.02
C ALA A 54 -27.75 1.17 -2.64
N ILE A 55 -28.78 0.57 -2.05
CA ILE A 55 -28.66 -0.16 -0.77
C ILE A 55 -27.80 -1.42 -0.94
N CYS A 56 -27.98 -2.19 -2.02
CA CYS A 56 -27.14 -3.34 -2.30
C CYS A 56 -25.68 -2.95 -2.55
N ALA A 57 -25.43 -1.85 -3.27
CA ALA A 57 -24.09 -1.31 -3.49
C ALA A 57 -23.40 -0.90 -2.19
N THR A 58 -24.13 -0.26 -1.27
CA THR A 58 -23.60 0.12 0.04
C THR A 58 -23.36 -1.08 0.96
N LEU A 59 -24.20 -2.11 0.89
CA LEU A 59 -24.04 -3.36 1.64
C LEU A 59 -22.86 -4.18 1.10
N LEU A 60 -22.68 -4.24 -0.23
CA LEU A 60 -21.52 -4.90 -0.84
C LEU A 60 -20.21 -4.14 -0.54
N ALA A 61 -20.21 -2.82 -0.58
CA ALA A 61 -19.05 -2.02 -0.21
C ALA A 61 -18.65 -2.25 1.26
N GLY A 62 -19.63 -2.31 2.17
CA GLY A 62 -19.40 -2.62 3.58
C GLY A 62 -18.88 -4.04 3.83
N ALA A 63 -19.28 -5.02 3.02
CA ALA A 63 -18.83 -6.41 3.13
C ALA A 63 -17.38 -6.59 2.65
N THR A 64 -16.99 -5.93 1.55
CA THR A 64 -15.62 -5.96 1.04
C THR A 64 -14.63 -5.28 2.00
N GLU A 65 -15.04 -4.21 2.65
CA GLU A 65 -14.24 -3.54 3.67
C GLU A 65 -13.98 -4.40 4.91
N SER A 66 -14.96 -5.18 5.37
CA SER A 66 -14.81 -6.09 6.51
C SER A 66 -13.86 -7.25 6.21
N LEU A 67 -13.79 -7.75 4.96
CA LEU A 67 -12.88 -8.83 4.56
C LEU A 67 -11.41 -8.38 4.58
N ALA A 68 -11.11 -7.16 4.11
CA ALA A 68 -9.75 -6.63 4.11
C ALA A 68 -9.19 -6.48 5.55
N ALA A 69 -10.05 -6.11 6.51
CA ALA A 69 -9.66 -6.01 7.92
C ALA A 69 -9.38 -7.38 8.56
N ARG A 70 -10.00 -8.46 8.07
CA ARG A 70 -9.77 -9.84 8.55
C ARG A 70 -8.43 -10.42 8.07
N GLY A 71 -7.90 -9.93 6.95
CA GLY A 71 -6.67 -10.42 6.34
C GLY A 71 -5.37 -9.87 6.93
N VAL A 72 -5.40 -9.14 8.07
CA VAL A 72 -4.21 -8.55 8.71
C VAL A 72 -4.15 -8.93 10.17
N ARG A 73 -2.98 -9.41 10.64
CA ARG A 73 -2.79 -9.87 12.03
C ARG A 73 -2.70 -8.71 13.03
N ALA A 74 -1.95 -7.66 12.69
CA ALA A 74 -1.68 -6.56 13.60
C ALA A 74 -1.48 -5.24 12.85
N ALA A 75 -1.90 -4.11 13.46
CA ALA A 75 -1.76 -2.79 12.89
C ALA A 75 -1.77 -1.69 13.97
N ILE A 76 -1.16 -0.56 13.67
CA ILE A 76 -1.22 0.66 14.48
C ILE A 76 -1.25 1.89 13.58
N LEU A 77 -1.97 2.94 14.00
CA LEU A 77 -1.95 4.27 13.41
C LEU A 77 -1.55 5.28 14.47
N VAL A 78 -0.62 6.15 14.14
CA VAL A 78 -0.03 7.12 15.09
C VAL A 78 0.03 8.50 14.44
N ASN A 79 -0.27 9.53 15.18
CA ASN A 79 0.10 10.90 14.83
C ASN A 79 1.63 11.04 14.97
N MET A 80 2.32 11.42 13.89
CA MET A 80 3.79 11.46 13.90
C MET A 80 4.35 12.56 14.78
N ASP A 81 3.64 13.67 14.91
CA ASP A 81 4.11 14.83 15.64
C ASP A 81 3.98 14.63 17.15
N THR A 82 2.80 14.25 17.59
CA THR A 82 2.48 14.08 19.02
C THR A 82 2.83 12.69 19.58
N GLY A 83 2.88 11.67 18.72
CA GLY A 83 3.01 10.27 19.14
C GLY A 83 1.72 9.64 19.63
N LYS A 84 0.59 10.37 19.59
CA LYS A 84 -0.71 9.85 19.99
C LYS A 84 -1.09 8.65 19.12
N VAL A 85 -1.43 7.53 19.77
CA VAL A 85 -2.00 6.37 19.09
C VAL A 85 -3.45 6.70 18.72
N LEU A 86 -3.75 6.60 17.43
CA LEU A 86 -5.06 6.92 16.87
C LEU A 86 -5.92 5.66 16.65
N PHE A 87 -5.26 4.55 16.36
CA PHE A 87 -5.88 3.23 16.21
C PHE A 87 -4.85 2.14 16.50
N GLU A 88 -5.31 1.03 17.04
CA GLU A 88 -4.50 -0.17 17.21
C GLU A 88 -5.34 -1.45 17.09
N LYS A 89 -4.72 -2.47 16.52
CA LYS A 89 -5.17 -3.86 16.43
C LYS A 89 -3.97 -4.74 16.73
N ASN A 90 -3.99 -5.45 17.86
CA ASN A 90 -2.89 -6.34 18.26
C ASN A 90 -1.51 -5.66 18.14
N ALA A 91 -1.41 -4.37 18.51
CA ALA A 91 -0.22 -3.56 18.25
C ALA A 91 1.06 -4.08 18.91
N ASP A 92 0.91 -4.93 19.91
CA ASP A 92 2.00 -5.56 20.67
C ASP A 92 2.24 -7.03 20.28
N MET A 93 1.57 -7.53 19.22
CA MET A 93 1.80 -8.87 18.70
C MET A 93 3.20 -8.99 18.12
N SER A 94 3.95 -9.99 18.57
CA SER A 94 5.28 -10.31 18.07
C SER A 94 5.18 -10.95 16.68
N ILE A 95 5.80 -10.31 15.68
CA ILE A 95 5.83 -10.77 14.28
C ILE A 95 7.25 -10.53 13.74
N PRO A 96 7.81 -11.45 12.96
CA PRO A 96 9.08 -11.19 12.28
C PRO A 96 8.95 -9.93 11.39
N PRO A 97 9.84 -8.92 11.55
CA PRO A 97 9.70 -7.64 10.86
C PRO A 97 9.97 -7.72 9.35
N ALA A 98 10.61 -8.78 8.87
CA ALA A 98 11.09 -8.84 7.48
C ALA A 98 11.89 -7.57 7.13
N SER A 99 11.76 -7.06 5.92
CA SER A 99 12.49 -5.86 5.47
C SER A 99 12.10 -4.54 6.17
N LEU A 100 11.14 -4.53 7.10
CA LEU A 100 10.94 -3.36 7.97
C LEU A 100 12.17 -3.12 8.86
N THR A 101 12.95 -4.15 9.15
CA THR A 101 14.28 -4.10 9.80
C THR A 101 15.20 -3.05 9.19
N LYS A 102 15.13 -2.84 7.87
CA LYS A 102 15.98 -1.89 7.15
C LYS A 102 15.83 -0.44 7.63
N VAL A 103 14.70 -0.10 8.25
CA VAL A 103 14.52 1.22 8.87
C VAL A 103 15.56 1.45 9.97
N MET A 104 15.82 0.43 10.82
CA MET A 104 16.89 0.51 11.82
C MET A 104 18.26 0.61 11.16
N SER A 105 18.52 -0.17 10.12
CA SER A 105 19.80 -0.15 9.41
C SER A 105 20.07 1.21 8.74
N MET A 106 19.04 1.78 8.12
CA MET A 106 19.12 3.13 7.55
C MET A 106 19.27 4.20 8.63
N PHE A 107 18.64 4.04 9.80
CA PHE A 107 18.80 4.94 10.93
C PHE A 107 20.27 4.99 11.39
N LEU A 108 20.89 3.83 11.63
CA LEU A 108 22.32 3.77 12.03
C LEU A 108 23.25 4.33 10.95
N THR A 109 22.91 4.11 9.68
CA THR A 109 23.68 4.70 8.57
C THR A 109 23.58 6.21 8.58
N MET A 110 22.38 6.77 8.77
CA MET A 110 22.17 8.21 8.86
C MET A 110 22.79 8.82 10.12
N ASP A 111 22.84 8.09 11.25
CA ASP A 111 23.60 8.50 12.45
C ASP A 111 25.09 8.63 12.14
N ALA A 112 25.64 7.69 11.37
CA ALA A 112 27.05 7.74 10.95
C ALA A 112 27.31 8.95 10.03
N VAL A 113 26.34 9.28 9.16
CA VAL A 113 26.42 10.48 8.29
C VAL A 113 26.36 11.75 9.12
N SER A 114 25.41 11.86 10.06
CA SER A 114 25.28 13.04 10.94
C SER A 114 26.50 13.23 11.84
N ALA A 115 27.12 12.13 12.27
CA ALA A 115 28.37 12.16 13.05
C ALA A 115 29.63 12.39 12.18
N LYS A 116 29.46 12.66 10.89
CA LYS A 116 30.57 12.87 9.92
C LYS A 116 31.53 11.67 9.79
N ARG A 117 31.14 10.47 10.26
CA ARG A 117 31.90 9.23 10.09
C ARG A 117 31.68 8.57 8.72
N LEU A 118 30.67 9.07 7.99
CA LEU A 118 30.30 8.65 6.66
C LEU A 118 29.78 9.87 5.88
N SER A 119 30.04 9.93 4.58
CA SER A 119 29.45 10.95 3.70
C SER A 119 28.42 10.31 2.77
N LEU A 120 27.35 11.05 2.43
CA LEU A 120 26.37 10.60 1.43
C LEU A 120 27.00 10.43 0.04
N ASP A 121 28.10 11.14 -0.25
CA ASP A 121 28.81 11.07 -1.53
C ASP A 121 29.97 10.07 -1.52
N GLU A 122 30.31 9.53 -0.34
CA GLU A 122 31.33 8.50 -0.23
C GLU A 122 30.95 7.28 -1.07
N LYS A 123 31.87 6.82 -1.92
CA LYS A 123 31.70 5.62 -2.75
C LYS A 123 32.24 4.40 -2.01
N ILE A 124 31.35 3.53 -1.57
CA ILE A 124 31.66 2.26 -0.91
C ILE A 124 32.02 1.22 -1.97
N ARG A 125 33.12 0.51 -1.79
CA ARG A 125 33.45 -0.68 -2.60
C ARG A 125 32.58 -1.85 -2.13
N ILE A 126 31.81 -2.42 -3.05
CA ILE A 126 30.92 -3.53 -2.78
C ILE A 126 31.74 -4.81 -2.62
N THR A 127 31.55 -5.50 -1.51
CA THR A 127 32.21 -6.77 -1.21
C THR A 127 31.41 -7.94 -1.79
N THR A 128 32.06 -9.11 -1.92
CA THR A 128 31.40 -10.37 -2.28
C THR A 128 30.21 -10.64 -1.31
N ALA A 129 30.44 -10.51 -0.01
CA ALA A 129 29.39 -10.73 1.00
C ALA A 129 28.14 -9.84 0.77
N ALA A 130 28.32 -8.60 0.33
CA ALA A 130 27.20 -7.72 0.01
C ALA A 130 26.52 -8.09 -1.32
N SER A 131 27.29 -8.41 -2.37
CA SER A 131 26.76 -8.68 -3.70
C SER A 131 26.08 -10.04 -3.84
N THR A 132 26.38 -11.00 -2.95
CA THR A 132 25.82 -12.37 -2.97
C THR A 132 24.71 -12.61 -1.94
N VAL A 133 24.37 -11.61 -1.11
CA VAL A 133 23.28 -11.75 -0.15
C VAL A 133 21.95 -11.99 -0.86
N GLY A 134 21.19 -12.98 -0.40
CA GLY A 134 19.94 -13.38 -1.01
C GLY A 134 18.78 -12.39 -0.84
N GLY A 135 17.68 -12.66 -1.53
CA GLY A 135 16.44 -11.91 -1.46
C GLY A 135 16.41 -10.66 -2.35
N SER A 136 15.71 -9.61 -1.90
CA SER A 136 15.57 -8.36 -2.68
C SER A 136 16.93 -7.67 -2.86
N SER A 137 17.21 -7.19 -4.08
CA SER A 137 18.51 -6.66 -4.46
C SER A 137 18.37 -5.42 -5.35
N MET A 138 19.30 -4.50 -5.27
CA MET A 138 19.51 -3.47 -6.30
C MET A 138 20.55 -3.91 -7.36
N HIS A 139 20.96 -5.18 -7.32
CA HIS A 139 21.88 -5.85 -8.24
C HIS A 139 23.30 -5.27 -8.27
N LEU A 140 23.84 -5.09 -7.06
CA LEU A 140 25.23 -4.69 -6.89
C LEU A 140 26.20 -5.77 -7.36
N ARG A 141 27.33 -5.36 -7.96
CA ARG A 141 28.40 -6.26 -8.37
C ARG A 141 29.58 -6.16 -7.40
N ASN A 142 30.23 -7.30 -7.15
CA ASN A 142 31.47 -7.30 -6.38
C ASN A 142 32.49 -6.36 -7.01
N GLY A 143 33.18 -5.57 -6.18
CA GLY A 143 34.21 -4.63 -6.58
C GLY A 143 33.68 -3.27 -7.09
N GLU A 144 32.40 -3.11 -7.43
CA GLU A 144 31.89 -1.82 -7.88
C GLU A 144 31.91 -0.78 -6.73
N ARG A 145 31.98 0.49 -7.09
CA ARG A 145 31.96 1.60 -6.12
C ARG A 145 30.67 2.40 -6.24
N VAL A 146 29.86 2.37 -5.19
CA VAL A 146 28.51 2.97 -5.18
C VAL A 146 28.40 3.99 -4.04
N ALA A 147 27.87 5.17 -4.35
CA ALA A 147 27.70 6.22 -3.35
C ALA A 147 26.69 5.81 -2.27
N VAL A 148 26.94 6.19 -1.02
CA VAL A 148 26.06 5.93 0.14
C VAL A 148 24.63 6.35 -0.14
N ARG A 149 24.41 7.52 -0.76
CA ARG A 149 23.05 7.99 -1.13
C ARG A 149 22.35 7.03 -2.09
N GLN A 150 23.06 6.41 -3.03
CA GLN A 150 22.48 5.44 -3.97
C GLN A 150 22.14 4.12 -3.26
N LEU A 151 22.99 3.68 -2.32
CA LEU A 151 22.72 2.50 -1.49
C LEU A 151 21.48 2.72 -0.60
N LEU A 152 21.36 3.90 0.05
CA LEU A 152 20.17 4.25 0.84
C LEU A 152 18.91 4.27 -0.04
N THR A 153 18.99 4.85 -1.24
CA THR A 153 17.87 4.89 -2.18
C THR A 153 17.48 3.47 -2.65
N GLY A 154 18.47 2.64 -3.02
CA GLY A 154 18.22 1.24 -3.41
C GLY A 154 17.63 0.40 -2.28
N ALA A 155 18.07 0.62 -1.04
CA ALA A 155 17.50 -0.03 0.15
C ALA A 155 16.04 0.38 0.40
N ALA A 156 15.70 1.65 0.19
CA ALA A 156 14.33 2.17 0.36
C ALA A 156 13.40 1.72 -0.78
N VAL A 157 13.82 1.87 -2.03
CA VAL A 157 13.00 1.64 -3.24
C VAL A 157 12.89 0.18 -3.58
N ALA A 158 14.02 -0.49 -3.81
CA ALA A 158 14.09 -1.90 -4.22
C ALA A 158 14.15 -2.86 -3.02
N SER A 159 14.18 -2.34 -1.80
CA SER A 159 14.42 -3.16 -0.61
C SER A 159 15.75 -3.92 -0.63
N GLY A 160 16.79 -3.39 -1.31
CA GLY A 160 18.05 -4.04 -1.57
C GLY A 160 18.75 -4.56 -0.30
N ASN A 161 18.88 -5.88 -0.17
CA ASN A 161 19.65 -6.52 0.90
C ASN A 161 21.13 -6.25 0.70
N ASP A 162 21.60 -6.33 -0.54
CA ASP A 162 22.95 -6.00 -0.96
C ASP A 162 23.36 -4.59 -0.55
N ALA A 163 22.49 -3.60 -0.77
CA ALA A 163 22.72 -2.23 -0.36
C ALA A 163 22.85 -2.08 1.16
N ILE A 164 21.94 -2.70 1.91
CA ILE A 164 21.99 -2.65 3.39
C ILE A 164 23.21 -3.39 3.94
N THR A 165 23.58 -4.51 3.36
CA THR A 165 24.77 -5.26 3.79
C THR A 165 26.05 -4.43 3.55
N ALA A 166 26.17 -3.78 2.38
CA ALA A 166 27.29 -2.89 2.11
C ALA A 166 27.37 -1.72 3.10
N LEU A 167 26.23 -1.09 3.41
CA LEU A 167 26.16 -0.01 4.40
C LEU A 167 26.51 -0.50 5.80
N ALA A 168 25.99 -1.64 6.23
CA ALA A 168 26.27 -2.23 7.53
C ALA A 168 27.75 -2.54 7.74
N LEU A 169 28.39 -3.17 6.73
CA LEU A 169 29.82 -3.45 6.75
C LEU A 169 30.66 -2.17 6.81
N ARG A 170 30.28 -1.12 6.07
CA ARG A 170 31.00 0.17 6.09
C ARG A 170 30.85 0.91 7.42
N VAL A 171 29.67 0.83 8.04
CA VAL A 171 29.37 1.56 9.30
C VAL A 171 30.02 0.90 10.50
N ALA A 172 30.04 -0.45 10.56
CA ALA A 172 30.43 -1.19 11.75
C ALA A 172 31.58 -2.19 11.53
N GLY A 173 32.16 -2.26 10.33
CA GLY A 173 33.24 -3.18 9.99
C GLY A 173 32.78 -4.63 9.73
N ASN A 174 31.79 -5.12 10.48
CA ASN A 174 31.21 -6.44 10.27
C ASN A 174 29.74 -6.50 10.74
N GLU A 175 29.02 -7.52 10.27
CA GLU A 175 27.60 -7.69 10.55
C GLU A 175 27.31 -7.89 12.04
N ARG A 176 28.12 -8.64 12.75
CA ARG A 176 27.94 -8.87 14.21
C ARG A 176 27.96 -7.57 15.00
N GLN A 177 28.91 -6.70 14.71
CA GLN A 177 29.00 -5.38 15.37
C GLN A 177 27.83 -4.49 14.98
N PHE A 178 27.41 -4.53 13.72
CA PHE A 178 26.24 -3.76 13.27
C PHE A 178 24.95 -4.23 13.97
N VAL A 179 24.72 -5.53 14.07
CA VAL A 179 23.54 -6.10 14.79
C VAL A 179 23.58 -5.73 16.28
N ARG A 180 24.76 -5.74 16.91
CA ARG A 180 24.89 -5.24 18.29
C ARG A 180 24.45 -3.76 18.38
N ALA A 181 24.89 -2.91 17.47
CA ALA A 181 24.51 -1.50 17.42
C ALA A 181 22.98 -1.33 17.17
N MET A 182 22.37 -2.17 16.30
CA MET A 182 20.93 -2.18 16.09
C MET A 182 20.17 -2.46 17.40
N ASN A 183 20.55 -3.51 18.14
CA ASN A 183 19.87 -3.88 19.37
C ASN A 183 20.14 -2.86 20.50
N GLN A 184 21.33 -2.30 20.59
CA GLN A 184 21.61 -1.20 21.51
C GLN A 184 20.77 0.03 21.23
N LYS A 185 20.63 0.41 19.95
CA LYS A 185 19.74 1.50 19.52
C LYS A 185 18.28 1.19 19.83
N ALA A 186 17.83 -0.06 19.58
CA ALA A 186 16.48 -0.51 19.92
C ALA A 186 16.20 -0.37 21.41
N LYS A 187 17.14 -0.81 22.27
CA LYS A 187 17.04 -0.65 23.74
C LYS A 187 16.95 0.82 24.14
N GLY A 188 17.81 1.68 23.57
CA GLY A 188 17.83 3.12 23.84
C GLY A 188 16.54 3.85 23.35
N LEU A 189 15.81 3.27 22.41
CA LEU A 189 14.51 3.77 21.93
C LEU A 189 13.33 3.16 22.69
N GLY A 190 13.55 2.28 23.67
CA GLY A 190 12.50 1.61 24.42
C GLY A 190 11.74 0.54 23.61
N LEU A 191 12.33 -0.03 22.56
CA LEU A 191 11.70 -1.07 21.73
C LEU A 191 11.81 -2.43 22.44
N SER A 192 11.03 -2.61 23.50
CA SER A 192 11.19 -3.71 24.44
C SER A 192 10.83 -5.09 23.88
N ARG A 193 10.10 -5.15 22.77
CA ARG A 193 9.67 -6.39 22.11
C ARG A 193 10.37 -6.59 20.75
N THR A 194 11.48 -5.88 20.50
CA THR A 194 12.23 -5.94 19.26
C THR A 194 13.60 -6.54 19.48
N GLU A 195 13.94 -7.49 18.62
CA GLU A 195 15.27 -8.07 18.55
C GLU A 195 15.68 -8.29 17.09
N PHE A 196 16.82 -7.73 16.70
CA PHE A 196 17.39 -7.87 15.37
C PHE A 196 18.49 -8.92 15.37
N LYS A 197 18.54 -9.76 14.33
CA LYS A 197 19.56 -10.82 14.15
C LYS A 197 20.45 -10.57 12.93
N ASN A 198 19.97 -9.76 11.99
CA ASN A 198 20.73 -9.32 10.80
C ASN A 198 20.26 -7.94 10.35
N PRO A 199 21.01 -7.21 9.50
CA PRO A 199 20.66 -5.86 9.07
C PRO A 199 19.54 -5.81 8.03
N THR A 200 19.23 -6.91 7.36
CA THR A 200 18.37 -6.96 6.18
C THR A 200 16.91 -7.31 6.49
N GLY A 201 16.67 -8.05 7.59
CA GLY A 201 15.39 -8.64 7.91
C GLY A 201 15.13 -9.98 7.23
N LEU A 202 16.16 -10.63 6.70
CA LEU A 202 16.09 -12.03 6.26
C LEU A 202 15.71 -12.94 7.44
N PRO A 203 15.07 -14.09 7.18
CA PRO A 203 14.67 -15.00 8.24
C PRO A 203 15.84 -15.38 9.15
N ALA A 204 15.65 -15.24 10.45
CA ALA A 204 16.61 -15.68 11.47
C ALA A 204 15.86 -16.00 12.76
N ALA A 205 16.28 -17.06 13.45
CA ALA A 205 15.68 -17.46 14.71
C ALA A 205 15.75 -16.32 15.76
N GLY A 206 14.63 -16.04 16.42
CA GLY A 206 14.53 -14.99 17.43
C GLY A 206 14.39 -13.55 16.88
N GLN A 207 14.46 -13.34 15.56
CA GLN A 207 14.23 -12.02 14.98
C GLN A 207 12.75 -11.64 15.06
N ARG A 208 12.41 -10.60 15.81
CA ARG A 208 11.03 -10.21 16.10
C ARG A 208 10.88 -8.71 16.30
N SER A 209 9.68 -8.23 16.13
CA SER A 209 9.25 -6.87 16.50
C SER A 209 7.74 -6.82 16.66
N THR A 210 7.18 -5.64 16.93
CA THR A 210 5.74 -5.39 17.02
C THR A 210 5.37 -4.15 16.18
N PRO A 211 4.11 -4.00 15.76
CA PRO A 211 3.65 -2.76 15.13
C PRO A 211 3.99 -1.50 15.96
N ARG A 212 3.84 -1.57 17.28
CA ARG A 212 4.15 -0.45 18.18
C ARG A 212 5.63 -0.09 18.17
N ASP A 213 6.51 -1.07 18.30
CA ASP A 213 7.95 -0.83 18.29
C ASP A 213 8.42 -0.29 16.93
N ILE A 214 7.90 -0.85 15.83
CA ILE A 214 8.19 -0.35 14.46
C ILE A 214 7.68 1.07 14.26
N ALA A 215 6.52 1.42 14.80
CA ALA A 215 6.01 2.81 14.75
C ALA A 215 6.91 3.76 15.55
N SER A 216 7.34 3.36 16.75
CA SER A 216 8.26 4.12 17.59
C SER A 216 9.62 4.31 16.93
N LEU A 217 10.17 3.24 16.35
CA LEU A 217 11.40 3.28 15.55
C LEU A 217 11.28 4.26 14.39
N THR A 218 10.21 4.17 13.62
CA THR A 218 9.99 5.00 12.43
C THR A 218 9.86 6.47 12.79
N ARG A 219 9.10 6.79 13.85
CA ARG A 219 8.98 8.16 14.35
C ARG A 219 10.33 8.72 14.79
N ALA A 220 11.10 7.95 15.57
CA ALA A 220 12.43 8.35 16.03
C ALA A 220 13.36 8.61 14.84
N TYR A 221 13.39 7.70 13.87
CA TYR A 221 14.20 7.83 12.67
C TYR A 221 13.93 9.11 11.89
N LEU A 222 12.64 9.36 11.56
CA LEU A 222 12.26 10.53 10.75
C LEU A 222 12.30 11.85 11.55
N ARG A 223 12.22 11.81 12.87
CA ARG A 223 12.42 12.98 13.73
C ARG A 223 13.87 13.39 13.78
N VAL A 224 14.79 12.43 13.92
CA VAL A 224 16.24 12.68 13.98
C VAL A 224 16.80 13.02 12.59
N HIS A 225 16.31 12.32 11.57
CA HIS A 225 16.79 12.46 10.19
C HIS A 225 15.64 12.78 9.22
N PRO A 226 15.02 13.98 9.29
CA PRO A 226 13.87 14.31 8.43
C PRO A 226 14.23 14.28 6.93
N GLY A 227 15.46 14.60 6.57
CA GLY A 227 15.97 14.50 5.20
C GLY A 227 16.01 13.06 4.64
N ALA A 228 15.91 12.04 5.49
CA ALA A 228 15.85 10.65 5.04
C ALA A 228 14.54 10.30 4.32
N GLN A 229 13.47 11.09 4.56
CA GLN A 229 12.19 10.91 3.87
C GLN A 229 12.34 10.87 2.34
N LYS A 230 13.28 11.65 1.77
CA LYS A 230 13.53 11.67 0.32
C LYS A 230 13.90 10.30 -0.27
N PHE A 231 14.62 9.45 0.47
CA PHE A 231 14.94 8.10 -0.02
C PHE A 231 13.69 7.24 -0.11
N HIS A 232 12.78 7.37 0.85
CA HIS A 232 11.56 6.58 0.95
C HIS A 232 10.45 7.07 0.02
N SER A 233 10.42 8.36 -0.32
CA SER A 233 9.45 8.96 -1.26
C SER A 233 9.85 8.80 -2.73
N THR A 234 11.05 8.33 -3.02
CA THR A 234 11.51 8.05 -4.38
C THR A 234 10.68 6.94 -5.00
N ARG A 235 9.96 7.24 -6.07
CA ARG A 235 9.04 6.29 -6.74
C ARG A 235 9.77 5.31 -7.65
N VAL A 236 10.78 5.80 -8.33
CA VAL A 236 11.60 5.03 -9.28
C VAL A 236 13.06 5.36 -9.05
N PHE A 237 13.91 4.37 -9.04
CA PHE A 237 15.35 4.50 -8.91
C PHE A 237 16.06 3.71 -9.99
N THR A 238 17.04 4.31 -10.64
CA THR A 238 17.84 3.67 -11.67
C THR A 238 19.27 3.47 -11.16
N HIS A 239 19.72 2.22 -11.16
CA HIS A 239 21.11 1.87 -10.90
C HIS A 239 21.69 1.22 -12.14
N ARG A 240 22.78 1.79 -12.67
CA ARG A 240 23.25 1.49 -14.02
C ARG A 240 22.09 1.62 -15.03
N ASN A 241 21.83 0.64 -15.85
CA ASN A 241 20.72 0.69 -16.81
C ASN A 241 19.45 -0.03 -16.31
N ARG A 242 19.38 -0.33 -15.00
CA ARG A 242 18.25 -1.05 -14.42
C ARG A 242 17.37 -0.10 -13.63
N GLN A 243 16.15 0.06 -14.10
CA GLN A 243 15.10 0.82 -13.42
C GLN A 243 14.36 -0.08 -12.42
N MET A 244 14.13 0.43 -11.21
CA MET A 244 13.43 -0.25 -10.12
C MET A 244 12.33 0.63 -9.58
N ALA A 245 11.10 0.12 -9.53
CA ALA A 245 9.98 0.79 -8.91
C ALA A 245 9.99 0.58 -7.39
N ASN A 246 9.47 1.57 -6.65
CA ASN A 246 9.32 1.43 -5.21
C ASN A 246 8.33 0.32 -4.88
N THR A 247 8.71 -0.53 -3.94
CA THR A 247 7.88 -1.66 -3.49
C THR A 247 6.62 -1.24 -2.73
N ASN A 248 6.52 0.03 -2.32
CA ASN A 248 5.32 0.61 -1.72
C ASN A 248 4.38 1.13 -2.81
N ALA A 249 3.38 0.33 -3.20
CA ALA A 249 2.41 0.67 -4.23
C ALA A 249 1.49 1.86 -3.85
N LEU A 250 1.43 2.25 -2.57
CA LEU A 250 0.61 3.39 -2.12
C LEU A 250 1.24 4.75 -2.45
N LEU A 251 2.53 4.77 -2.81
CA LEU A 251 3.19 6.00 -3.28
C LEU A 251 2.59 6.45 -4.61
N GLY A 252 1.91 7.60 -4.57
CA GLY A 252 1.26 8.23 -5.72
C GLY A 252 -0.11 7.65 -6.08
N SER A 253 -0.59 6.60 -5.38
CA SER A 253 -1.96 6.09 -5.52
C SER A 253 -2.86 6.53 -4.36
N VAL A 254 -2.31 6.77 -3.17
CA VAL A 254 -3.06 7.27 -2.01
C VAL A 254 -2.60 8.70 -1.71
N ARG A 255 -3.55 9.63 -1.63
CA ARG A 255 -3.28 11.05 -1.42
C ARG A 255 -2.47 11.30 -0.14
N GLY A 256 -1.37 12.01 -0.29
CA GLY A 256 -0.48 12.39 0.82
C GLY A 256 0.52 11.33 1.26
N VAL A 257 0.44 10.09 0.76
CA VAL A 257 1.44 9.05 1.07
C VAL A 257 2.79 9.44 0.49
N ASN A 258 3.80 9.42 1.35
CA ASN A 258 5.17 9.84 1.03
C ASN A 258 6.27 8.83 1.46
N GLY A 259 5.90 7.66 1.94
CA GLY A 259 6.81 6.57 2.35
C GLY A 259 6.03 5.40 2.94
N LEU A 260 6.63 4.39 3.51
CA LEU A 260 8.03 4.29 3.90
C LEU A 260 8.66 2.97 3.41
N LYS A 261 8.21 1.80 3.94
CA LYS A 261 8.90 0.51 3.72
C LYS A 261 7.97 -0.68 3.76
N THR A 262 8.11 -1.57 2.78
CA THR A 262 7.45 -2.88 2.74
C THR A 262 8.36 -3.97 3.28
N GLY A 263 7.76 -5.10 3.69
CA GLY A 263 8.46 -6.30 4.07
C GLY A 263 7.61 -7.54 3.84
N TRP A 264 8.25 -8.66 3.50
CA TRP A 264 7.58 -9.95 3.36
C TRP A 264 8.54 -11.10 3.62
N THR A 265 8.06 -12.08 4.32
CA THR A 265 8.61 -13.45 4.39
C THR A 265 7.44 -14.40 4.59
N VAL A 266 7.64 -15.70 4.34
CA VAL A 266 6.59 -16.70 4.62
C VAL A 266 6.11 -16.59 6.07
N ALA A 267 7.01 -16.49 7.04
CA ALA A 267 6.68 -16.43 8.47
C ALA A 267 6.01 -15.12 8.89
N SER A 268 6.38 -13.98 8.28
CA SER A 268 5.83 -12.68 8.66
C SER A 268 4.51 -12.35 7.99
N GLY A 269 4.21 -12.91 6.81
CA GLY A 269 3.21 -12.37 5.91
C GLY A 269 3.63 -11.02 5.33
N TYR A 270 2.70 -10.27 4.78
CA TYR A 270 2.94 -8.98 4.14
C TYR A 270 2.91 -7.84 5.15
N ASN A 271 3.98 -7.05 5.21
CA ASN A 271 4.17 -5.94 6.14
C ASN A 271 4.35 -4.63 5.39
N LEU A 272 3.93 -3.52 6.01
CA LEU A 272 4.08 -2.16 5.47
C LEU A 272 4.17 -1.14 6.60
N ILE A 273 5.14 -0.27 6.49
CA ILE A 273 5.14 1.04 7.15
C ILE A 273 4.72 2.05 6.10
N VAL A 274 3.70 2.84 6.36
CA VAL A 274 3.29 3.93 5.50
C VAL A 274 3.25 5.24 6.28
N THR A 275 3.85 6.29 5.70
CA THR A 275 3.77 7.66 6.19
C THR A 275 2.99 8.50 5.21
N ALA A 276 2.17 9.41 5.73
CA ALA A 276 1.40 10.32 4.91
C ALA A 276 1.30 11.70 5.55
N GLN A 277 1.20 12.73 4.71
CA GLN A 277 1.03 14.11 5.13
C GLN A 277 -0.06 14.79 4.30
N ARG A 278 -0.99 15.46 4.99
CA ARG A 278 -1.99 16.38 4.39
C ARG A 278 -2.00 17.67 5.21
N GLY A 279 -1.69 18.78 4.56
CA GLY A 279 -1.44 20.04 5.27
C GLY A 279 -0.38 19.87 6.36
N ASN A 280 -0.68 20.29 7.57
CA ASN A 280 0.21 20.20 8.73
C ASN A 280 0.09 18.87 9.50
N THR A 281 -0.82 17.99 9.11
CA THR A 281 -1.00 16.70 9.81
C THR A 281 -0.14 15.61 9.17
N ARG A 282 0.68 14.97 9.98
CA ARG A 282 1.51 13.81 9.59
C ARG A 282 1.08 12.58 10.36
N ILE A 283 0.81 11.50 9.66
CA ILE A 283 0.41 10.22 10.26
C ILE A 283 1.30 9.08 9.75
N LEU A 284 1.37 8.06 10.57
CA LEU A 284 2.14 6.84 10.35
C LEU A 284 1.25 5.65 10.64
N ALA A 285 1.10 4.75 9.68
CA ALA A 285 0.50 3.45 9.92
C ALA A 285 1.54 2.34 9.75
N VAL A 286 1.46 1.33 10.61
CA VAL A 286 2.22 0.08 10.49
C VAL A 286 1.22 -1.06 10.41
N VAL A 287 1.32 -1.86 9.36
CA VAL A 287 0.51 -3.05 9.11
C VAL A 287 1.43 -4.25 9.05
N MET A 288 1.19 -5.28 9.87
CA MET A 288 2.02 -6.49 9.91
C MET A 288 1.17 -7.76 9.83
N GLY A 289 1.69 -8.76 9.15
CA GLY A 289 1.05 -10.07 9.04
C GLY A 289 -0.14 -10.08 8.09
N GLY A 290 -0.09 -9.33 7.00
CA GLY A 290 -1.11 -9.40 5.94
C GLY A 290 -1.06 -10.74 5.22
N THR A 291 -2.24 -11.32 4.91
CA THR A 291 -2.35 -12.58 4.17
C THR A 291 -2.00 -12.41 2.68
N SER A 292 -2.14 -11.19 2.16
CA SER A 292 -1.78 -10.81 0.79
C SER A 292 -1.31 -9.36 0.71
N ARG A 293 -0.72 -8.99 -0.43
CA ARG A 293 -0.40 -7.57 -0.72
C ARG A 293 -1.66 -6.72 -0.67
N ASN A 294 -2.73 -7.19 -1.29
CA ASN A 294 -4.00 -6.45 -1.35
C ASN A 294 -4.60 -6.24 0.05
N ALA A 295 -4.62 -7.26 0.92
CA ALA A 295 -5.12 -7.13 2.28
C ALA A 295 -4.29 -6.12 3.10
N ARG A 296 -2.94 -6.16 2.97
CA ARG A 296 -2.02 -5.21 3.60
C ARG A 296 -2.26 -3.78 3.11
N ASP A 297 -2.33 -3.58 1.79
CA ASP A 297 -2.47 -2.25 1.18
C ASP A 297 -3.86 -1.65 1.45
N ALA A 298 -4.91 -2.46 1.37
CA ALA A 298 -6.27 -2.03 1.72
C ALA A 298 -6.37 -1.61 3.20
N MET A 299 -5.78 -2.38 4.12
CA MET A 299 -5.75 -2.01 5.54
C MET A 299 -4.98 -0.71 5.77
N ALA A 300 -3.82 -0.56 5.13
CA ALA A 300 -3.00 0.65 5.25
C ALA A 300 -3.74 1.88 4.68
N THR A 301 -4.37 1.76 3.53
CA THR A 301 -5.17 2.84 2.91
C THR A 301 -6.30 3.26 3.84
N ARG A 302 -7.09 2.31 4.37
CA ARG A 302 -8.18 2.61 5.31
C ARG A 302 -7.69 3.33 6.56
N LEU A 303 -6.55 2.91 7.12
CA LEU A 303 -5.94 3.59 8.27
C LEU A 303 -5.55 5.03 7.94
N ILE A 304 -4.95 5.27 6.78
CA ILE A 304 -4.56 6.60 6.34
C ILE A 304 -5.79 7.49 6.12
N GLU A 305 -6.80 7.02 5.39
CA GLU A 305 -8.02 7.79 5.16
C GLU A 305 -8.76 8.07 6.47
N ALA A 306 -9.02 7.03 7.29
CA ALA A 306 -9.66 7.20 8.59
C ALA A 306 -8.89 8.14 9.53
N GLY A 307 -7.56 8.14 9.46
CA GLY A 307 -6.70 9.01 10.26
C GLY A 307 -6.88 10.49 9.91
N PHE A 308 -7.00 10.82 8.64
CA PHE A 308 -7.24 12.19 8.19
C PHE A 308 -8.70 12.61 8.39
N ASP A 309 -9.66 11.76 7.99
CA ASP A 309 -11.09 12.06 8.11
C ASP A 309 -11.55 12.15 9.58
N GLY A 310 -10.94 11.36 10.44
CA GLY A 310 -11.21 11.39 11.88
C GLY A 310 -10.66 12.60 12.62
N GLY A 311 -9.85 13.45 11.96
CA GLY A 311 -9.28 14.65 12.59
C GLY A 311 -8.44 14.36 13.84
N GLY A 312 -7.84 13.17 13.95
CA GLY A 312 -7.07 12.74 15.13
C GLY A 312 -7.92 12.27 16.33
N ASP A 313 -9.24 12.08 16.16
CA ASP A 313 -10.13 11.49 17.17
C ASP A 313 -10.12 9.95 17.08
N PRO A 314 -9.56 9.23 18.07
CA PRO A 314 -9.49 7.77 18.06
C PRO A 314 -10.87 7.10 18.00
N LYS A 315 -11.92 7.70 18.57
CA LYS A 315 -13.28 7.13 18.56
C LYS A 315 -13.87 7.14 17.15
N LYS A 316 -13.73 8.26 16.43
CA LYS A 316 -14.15 8.37 15.02
C LYS A 316 -13.40 7.39 14.13
N ILE A 317 -12.07 7.31 14.30
CA ILE A 317 -11.21 6.41 13.54
C ILE A 317 -11.58 4.94 13.80
N ARG A 318 -11.75 4.52 15.06
CA ARG A 318 -12.17 3.15 15.38
C ARG A 318 -13.51 2.80 14.73
N ARG A 319 -14.48 3.74 14.75
CA ARG A 319 -15.78 3.55 14.09
C ARG A 319 -15.63 3.38 12.58
N ALA A 320 -14.82 4.22 11.91
CA ALA A 320 -14.52 4.13 10.48
C ALA A 320 -13.83 2.81 10.12
N MET A 321 -13.02 2.27 11.05
CA MET A 321 -12.38 0.96 10.91
C MET A 321 -13.30 -0.24 11.19
N GLY A 322 -14.60 0.00 11.51
CA GLY A 322 -15.57 -1.05 11.79
C GLY A 322 -15.47 -1.66 13.20
N TYR A 323 -14.74 -1.02 14.11
CA TYR A 323 -14.63 -1.46 15.50
C TYR A 323 -15.66 -0.71 16.36
N ARG A 324 -16.75 -1.39 16.69
CA ARG A 324 -17.74 -0.89 17.66
C ARG A 324 -17.28 -1.28 19.07
N ARG A 325 -16.76 -0.29 19.83
CA ARG A 325 -16.21 -0.37 21.23
C ARG A 325 -14.89 -1.08 21.36
#